data_6c7c8ff478a285aee0e3b79748c6d654
#
_entry.id   6c7c8ff478a285aee0e3b79748c6d654
#
_cell.length_a   1.000
_cell.length_b   1.000
_cell.length_c   1.000
_cell.angle_alpha   90.00
_cell.angle_beta   90.00
_cell.angle_gamma   90.00
#
_symmetry.space_group_name_H-M   'P 1'
#
loop_
_entity.id
_entity.type
_entity.pdbx_description
1 polymer ?
#
loop_
_entity_poly.entity_id
_entity_poly.type
_entity_poly.pdbx_seq_one_letter_code
_entity_poly.pdbx_strand_id
1 'polypeptide(L)'
;MGAVTVNALGEISISDDVLATVAGISAIECYGIVGMASKRATDGLVELLGSENLTRGIKVVSQGSDVNIDLYIIVEYGISIAAVAKNVIETVKYNVETLTGVTVKKVNILVEGVRV
;
A
#
# COMPACT_ATOMS: atom_id res chain seq x y z
N MET A 1 -1.93 11.34 -11.19
CA MET A 1 -3.34 11.10 -11.49
C MET A 1 -3.97 10.33 -10.34
N GLY A 2 -5.24 10.48 -10.08
CA GLY A 2 -5.92 9.82 -8.98
C GLY A 2 -7.11 9.02 -9.44
N ALA A 3 -7.85 8.46 -8.48
CA ALA A 3 -9.09 7.75 -8.74
C ALA A 3 -10.25 8.75 -8.72
N VAL A 4 -11.25 8.50 -9.56
CA VAL A 4 -12.39 9.39 -9.73
C VAL A 4 -13.68 8.59 -9.57
N THR A 5 -14.59 9.10 -8.74
CA THR A 5 -15.94 8.56 -8.58
C THR A 5 -16.94 9.65 -8.95
N VAL A 6 -17.88 9.33 -9.84
CA VAL A 6 -18.86 10.29 -10.34
C VAL A 6 -20.27 9.83 -9.99
N ASN A 7 -21.10 10.76 -9.55
CA ASN A 7 -22.53 10.52 -9.34
C ASN A 7 -23.35 11.71 -9.85
N ALA A 8 -24.69 11.68 -9.71
CA ALA A 8 -25.57 12.72 -10.22
C ALA A 8 -25.34 14.09 -9.57
N LEU A 9 -24.75 14.13 -8.39
CA LEU A 9 -24.54 15.36 -7.64
C LEU A 9 -23.15 15.98 -7.90
N GLY A 10 -22.20 15.20 -8.41
CA GLY A 10 -20.86 15.70 -8.61
C GLY A 10 -19.83 14.63 -8.76
N GLU A 11 -18.57 15.01 -8.56
CA GLU A 11 -17.41 14.15 -8.73
C GLU A 11 -16.54 14.18 -7.49
N ILE A 12 -16.02 13.02 -7.09
CA ILE A 12 -15.04 12.90 -6.02
C ILE A 12 -13.75 12.44 -6.66
N SER A 13 -12.70 13.24 -6.55
CA SER A 13 -11.39 12.91 -7.08
C SER A 13 -10.40 12.75 -5.93
N ILE A 14 -9.73 11.60 -5.88
CA ILE A 14 -8.80 11.26 -4.81
C ILE A 14 -7.42 11.06 -5.42
N SER A 15 -6.44 11.82 -4.93
CA SER A 15 -5.08 11.77 -5.47
C SER A 15 -4.40 10.44 -5.13
N ASP A 16 -3.39 10.07 -5.92
CA ASP A 16 -2.58 8.88 -5.67
C ASP A 16 -1.86 8.98 -4.31
N ASP A 17 -1.46 10.17 -3.90
CA ASP A 17 -0.81 10.36 -2.60
C ASP A 17 -1.74 10.03 -1.43
N VAL A 18 -3.02 10.40 -1.54
CA VAL A 18 -4.00 10.04 -0.51
C VAL A 18 -4.19 8.54 -0.45
N LEU A 19 -4.33 7.89 -1.62
CA LEU A 19 -4.48 6.44 -1.69
C LEU A 19 -3.25 5.74 -1.12
N ALA A 20 -2.06 6.21 -1.46
CA ALA A 20 -0.81 5.65 -0.95
C ALA A 20 -0.70 5.82 0.57
N THR A 21 -1.08 6.97 1.09
CA THR A 21 -1.04 7.22 2.54
C THR A 21 -1.98 6.28 3.29
N VAL A 22 -3.21 6.12 2.82
CA VAL A 22 -4.18 5.22 3.45
C VAL A 22 -3.66 3.78 3.40
N ALA A 23 -3.16 3.35 2.24
CA ALA A 23 -2.63 2.01 2.07
C ALA A 23 -1.42 1.76 2.97
N GLY A 24 -0.50 2.73 3.06
CA GLY A 24 0.70 2.61 3.87
C GLY A 24 0.40 2.51 5.36
N ILE A 25 -0.46 3.37 5.87
CA ILE A 25 -0.87 3.32 7.27
C ILE A 25 -1.56 2.00 7.58
N SER A 26 -2.43 1.54 6.69
CA SER A 26 -3.11 0.26 6.86
C SER A 26 -2.13 -0.91 6.92
N ALA A 27 -1.11 -0.88 6.06
CA ALA A 27 -0.12 -1.95 5.99
C ALA A 27 0.74 -2.02 7.25
N ILE A 28 1.24 -0.89 7.74
CA ILE A 28 2.16 -0.89 8.90
C ILE A 28 1.46 -1.25 10.21
N GLU A 29 0.14 -1.18 10.25
CA GLU A 29 -0.62 -1.61 11.41
C GLU A 29 -0.77 -3.13 11.49
N CYS A 30 -0.44 -3.86 10.43
CA CYS A 30 -0.57 -5.31 10.39
C CYS A 30 0.57 -5.97 11.14
N TYR A 31 0.25 -7.09 11.83
CA TYR A 31 1.25 -7.87 12.53
C TYR A 31 2.32 -8.41 11.55
N GLY A 32 3.56 -8.37 12.00
CA GLY A 32 4.68 -8.90 11.22
C GLY A 32 5.32 -7.91 10.25
N ILE A 33 4.73 -6.74 10.07
CA ILE A 33 5.28 -5.68 9.21
C ILE A 33 6.19 -4.81 10.05
N VAL A 34 7.47 -4.71 9.66
CA VAL A 34 8.41 -3.79 10.28
C VAL A 34 8.19 -2.38 9.72
N GLY A 35 7.95 -2.27 8.42
CA GLY A 35 7.71 -1.01 7.77
C GLY A 35 7.75 -1.13 6.25
N MET A 36 7.74 0.02 5.60
CA MET A 36 7.81 0.09 4.15
C MET A 36 9.26 0.18 3.69
N ALA A 37 9.53 -0.38 2.52
CA ALA A 37 10.84 -0.31 1.88
C ALA A 37 10.80 0.70 0.74
N SER A 38 11.96 1.24 0.39
CA SER A 38 12.07 2.12 -0.78
C SER A 38 11.79 1.32 -2.06
N LYS A 39 11.03 1.92 -2.98
CA LYS A 39 10.79 1.34 -4.31
C LYS A 39 12.07 1.24 -5.14
N ARG A 40 13.11 2.01 -4.77
CA ARG A 40 14.36 2.06 -5.53
C ARG A 40 15.41 1.19 -4.86
N ALA A 41 15.57 0.00 -5.39
CA ALA A 41 16.63 -0.89 -4.97
C ALA A 41 17.74 -0.92 -6.02
N THR A 42 18.10 0.25 -6.58
CA THR A 42 19.08 0.34 -7.67
C THR A 42 20.48 -0.10 -7.25
N ASP A 43 20.79 -0.01 -5.97
CA ASP A 43 22.13 -0.33 -5.45
C ASP A 43 22.14 -1.63 -4.65
N GLY A 44 21.08 -2.41 -4.72
CA GLY A 44 20.98 -3.62 -3.91
C GLY A 44 20.74 -3.35 -2.43
N LEU A 45 20.54 -2.10 -2.05
CA LEU A 45 20.26 -1.70 -0.67
C LEU A 45 18.77 -1.47 -0.50
N VAL A 46 18.21 -2.10 0.52
CA VAL A 46 16.80 -1.91 0.88
C VAL A 46 16.76 -0.96 2.07
N GLU A 47 16.09 0.16 1.88
CA GLU A 47 15.97 1.19 2.90
C GLU A 47 14.63 1.09 3.61
N LEU A 48 14.66 1.06 4.96
CA LEU A 48 13.45 1.14 5.77
C LEU A 48 13.01 2.59 5.83
N LEU A 49 11.80 2.87 5.36
CA LEU A 49 11.26 4.22 5.32
C LEU A 49 10.67 4.64 6.67
N GLY A 50 10.92 5.89 7.07
CA GLY A 50 10.27 6.47 8.23
C GLY A 50 8.80 6.77 7.94
N SER A 51 8.03 7.08 9.00
CA SER A 51 6.59 7.28 8.88
C SER A 51 6.22 8.42 7.93
N GLU A 52 7.03 9.45 7.83
CA GLU A 52 6.79 10.57 6.91
C GLU A 52 7.06 10.23 5.44
N ASN A 53 7.69 9.09 5.18
CA ASN A 53 8.06 8.68 3.82
C ASN A 53 7.34 7.39 3.38
N LEU A 54 6.23 7.05 4.01
CA LEU A 54 5.50 5.81 3.72
C LEU A 54 5.12 5.69 2.25
N THR A 55 4.74 6.80 1.62
CA THR A 55 4.30 6.79 0.23
C THR A 55 5.40 6.37 -0.74
N ARG A 56 6.66 6.48 -0.37
CA ARG A 56 7.78 6.06 -1.21
C ARG A 56 7.88 4.55 -1.37
N GLY A 57 7.27 3.80 -0.47
CA GLY A 57 7.21 2.33 -0.55
C GLY A 57 5.94 1.82 -1.20
N ILE A 58 5.17 2.69 -1.85
CA ILE A 58 3.88 2.32 -2.41
C ILE A 58 3.76 2.86 -3.83
N LYS A 59 3.33 1.99 -4.73
CA LYS A 59 3.03 2.40 -6.10
C LYS A 59 1.54 2.25 -6.33
N VAL A 60 0.89 3.33 -6.73
CA VAL A 60 -0.54 3.34 -7.02
C VAL A 60 -0.75 3.60 -8.50
N VAL A 61 -1.52 2.74 -9.15
CA VAL A 61 -1.93 2.95 -10.54
C VAL A 61 -3.44 3.04 -10.56
N SER A 62 -3.95 4.21 -10.92
CA SER A 62 -5.38 4.49 -10.96
C SER A 62 -5.89 4.48 -12.39
N GLN A 63 -7.09 3.95 -12.58
CA GLN A 63 -7.73 3.90 -13.88
C GLN A 63 -9.23 4.05 -13.67
N GLY A 64 -9.75 5.26 -13.86
CA GLY A 64 -11.14 5.57 -13.53
C GLY A 64 -11.36 5.47 -12.03
N SER A 65 -12.28 4.60 -11.60
CA SER A 65 -12.53 4.32 -10.18
C SER A 65 -11.79 3.08 -9.67
N ASP A 66 -11.00 2.42 -10.55
CA ASP A 66 -10.27 1.21 -10.19
C ASP A 66 -8.83 1.54 -9.85
N VAL A 67 -8.28 0.82 -8.87
CA VAL A 67 -6.94 1.08 -8.36
C VAL A 67 -6.18 -0.23 -8.18
N ASN A 68 -4.91 -0.23 -8.58
CA ASN A 68 -3.96 -1.30 -8.28
C ASN A 68 -2.89 -0.70 -7.37
N ILE A 69 -2.54 -1.42 -6.32
CA ILE A 69 -1.59 -0.96 -5.31
C ILE A 69 -0.46 -1.97 -5.16
N ASP A 70 0.78 -1.49 -5.25
CA ASP A 70 1.96 -2.31 -4.97
C ASP A 70 2.59 -1.78 -3.68
N LEU A 71 2.82 -2.70 -2.74
CA LEU A 71 3.40 -2.38 -1.44
C LEU A 71 4.77 -3.06 -1.32
N TYR A 72 5.80 -2.27 -1.07
CA TYR A 72 7.16 -2.75 -0.85
C TYR A 72 7.39 -2.74 0.66
N ILE A 73 7.53 -3.94 1.26
CA ILE A 73 7.52 -4.08 2.70
C ILE A 73 8.77 -4.77 3.24
N ILE A 74 9.02 -4.53 4.53
CA ILE A 74 10.02 -5.24 5.31
C ILE A 74 9.27 -5.96 6.41
N VAL A 75 9.55 -7.26 6.57
CA VAL A 75 8.87 -8.12 7.54
C VAL A 75 9.82 -8.58 8.64
N GLU A 76 9.26 -9.05 9.76
CA GLU A 76 10.03 -9.66 10.83
C GLU A 76 10.47 -11.06 10.48
N TYR A 77 11.68 -11.41 10.91
CA TYR A 77 12.17 -12.78 10.81
C TYR A 77 11.35 -13.71 11.71
N GLY A 78 11.08 -14.91 11.24
CA GLY A 78 10.41 -15.92 12.03
C GLY A 78 8.91 -15.97 11.90
N ILE A 79 8.31 -15.03 11.13
CA ILE A 79 6.87 -15.04 10.88
C ILE A 79 6.58 -15.75 9.56
N SER A 80 5.33 -16.18 9.38
CA SER A 80 4.88 -16.70 8.09
C SER A 80 4.65 -15.55 7.14
N ILE A 81 5.55 -15.36 6.18
CA ILE A 81 5.45 -14.28 5.20
C ILE A 81 4.14 -14.38 4.40
N ALA A 82 3.78 -15.61 4.01
CA ALA A 82 2.55 -15.82 3.25
C ALA A 82 1.30 -15.41 4.03
N ALA A 83 1.24 -15.74 5.32
CA ALA A 83 0.09 -15.37 6.16
C ALA A 83 0.02 -13.87 6.38
N VAL A 84 1.17 -13.23 6.63
CA VAL A 84 1.25 -11.79 6.82
C VAL A 84 0.84 -11.07 5.54
N ALA A 85 1.38 -11.49 4.40
CA ALA A 85 1.05 -10.87 3.11
C ALA A 85 -0.44 -10.96 2.82
N LYS A 86 -1.05 -12.11 3.06
CA LYS A 86 -2.49 -12.27 2.85
C LYS A 86 -3.30 -11.32 3.72
N ASN A 87 -2.92 -11.19 5.00
CA ASN A 87 -3.58 -10.29 5.92
C ASN A 87 -3.43 -8.83 5.49
N VAL A 88 -2.24 -8.44 5.03
CA VAL A 88 -1.98 -7.09 4.55
C VAL A 88 -2.85 -6.78 3.34
N ILE A 89 -2.92 -7.70 2.38
CA ILE A 89 -3.76 -7.51 1.19
C ILE A 89 -5.21 -7.25 1.58
N GLU A 90 -5.76 -8.09 2.46
CA GLU A 90 -7.15 -7.95 2.89
C GLU A 90 -7.39 -6.65 3.65
N THR A 91 -6.49 -6.30 4.56
CA THR A 91 -6.61 -5.09 5.38
C THR A 91 -6.50 -3.83 4.54
N VAL A 92 -5.52 -3.78 3.66
CA VAL A 92 -5.31 -2.61 2.79
C VAL A 92 -6.49 -2.42 1.85
N LYS A 93 -6.93 -3.50 1.22
CA LYS A 93 -8.09 -3.43 0.33
C LYS A 93 -9.32 -2.92 1.06
N TYR A 94 -9.62 -3.50 2.22
CA TYR A 94 -10.78 -3.10 3.02
C TYR A 94 -10.72 -1.64 3.42
N ASN A 95 -9.59 -1.19 3.96
CA ASN A 95 -9.46 0.17 4.45
C ASN A 95 -9.50 1.20 3.33
N VAL A 96 -8.82 0.93 2.23
CA VAL A 96 -8.82 1.86 1.09
C VAL A 96 -10.21 1.97 0.51
N GLU A 97 -10.89 0.86 0.29
CA GLU A 97 -12.25 0.88 -0.26
C GLU A 97 -13.25 1.56 0.66
N THR A 98 -13.13 1.30 1.98
CA THR A 98 -14.06 1.86 2.96
C THR A 98 -13.87 3.36 3.14
N LEU A 99 -12.62 3.81 3.22
CA LEU A 99 -12.33 5.22 3.50
C LEU A 99 -12.42 6.12 2.27
N THR A 100 -12.16 5.58 1.09
CA THR A 100 -12.09 6.39 -0.13
C THR A 100 -13.22 6.12 -1.11
N GLY A 101 -13.87 4.98 -1.02
CA GLY A 101 -14.93 4.60 -1.95
C GLY A 101 -14.45 4.09 -3.30
N VAL A 102 -13.15 4.03 -3.52
CA VAL A 102 -12.60 3.49 -4.77
C VAL A 102 -12.65 1.96 -4.75
N THR A 103 -12.60 1.35 -5.94
CA THR A 103 -12.50 -0.11 -6.06
C THR A 103 -11.04 -0.49 -6.18
N VAL A 104 -10.55 -1.31 -5.26
CA VAL A 104 -9.18 -1.82 -5.31
C VAL A 104 -9.21 -3.16 -6.00
N LYS A 105 -8.62 -3.23 -7.19
CA LYS A 105 -8.59 -4.46 -7.98
C LYS A 105 -7.55 -5.43 -7.51
N LYS A 106 -6.34 -4.94 -7.25
CA LYS A 106 -5.22 -5.78 -6.80
C LYS A 106 -4.39 -5.04 -5.79
N VAL A 107 -3.92 -5.78 -4.79
CA VAL A 107 -2.88 -5.34 -3.87
C VAL A 107 -1.76 -6.36 -4.00
N ASN A 108 -0.61 -5.92 -4.50
CA ASN A 108 0.56 -6.77 -4.65
C ASN A 108 1.54 -6.47 -3.53
N ILE A 109 2.07 -7.50 -2.92
CA ILE A 109 3.02 -7.39 -1.82
C ILE A 109 4.40 -7.82 -2.32
N LEU A 110 5.35 -6.90 -2.24
CA LEU A 110 6.75 -7.18 -2.60
C LEU A 110 7.56 -7.13 -1.32
N VAL A 111 8.01 -8.29 -0.86
CA VAL A 111 8.80 -8.39 0.36
C VAL A 111 10.26 -8.14 0.01
N GLU A 112 10.77 -6.99 0.41
CA GLU A 112 12.10 -6.54 0.01
C GLU A 112 13.15 -6.77 1.07
N GLY A 113 12.74 -7.07 2.29
CA GLY A 113 13.70 -7.33 3.35
C GLY A 113 13.07 -8.04 4.53
N VAL A 114 13.94 -8.65 5.33
CA VAL A 114 13.57 -9.32 6.58
C VAL A 114 14.46 -8.76 7.67
N ARG A 115 13.84 -8.29 8.74
CA ARG A 115 14.58 -7.76 9.88
C ARG A 115 14.80 -8.86 10.91
N VAL A 116 16.07 -9.08 11.23
CA VAL A 116 16.48 -10.10 12.23
C VAL A 116 16.55 -9.48 13.61
#